data_3f3676b5486852cca4f6ea9e52cf29d0
#
_entry.id   3f3676b5486852cca4f6ea9e52cf29d0
#
_cell.length_a   1.000
_cell.length_b   1.000
_cell.length_c   1.000
_cell.angle_alpha   90.00
_cell.angle_beta   90.00
_cell.angle_gamma   90.00
#
_symmetry.space_group_name_H-M   'P 1'
#
loop_
_entity.id
_entity.type
_entity.pdbx_description
1 polymer ?
#
loop_
_entity_poly.entity_id
_entity_poly.type
_entity_poly.pdbx_seq_one_letter_code
_entity_poly.pdbx_strand_id
1 'polypeptide(L)'
;MEAGAVSIVVKDNELKNTLENIGKKPKLVITDSQAFGKVSKDTPEDILLTSFSILFARYKGELETMIAGVAALKKNQKTLKDGDHVLICEGCTHHRQCGDIGTVKLPNWIRQFTKAEPEFTFTSGTEFPDDLTQYKLIIHCGGCMLNAKEMKYRIKCACDQNVPVTNYGMTIAYIHGVLERSLKPFPQAAALLHS
;
A
#
# COMPACT_ATOMS: atom_id res chain seq x y z
N MET A 1 24.94 8.05 7.59
CA MET A 1 25.62 7.02 6.76
C MET A 1 25.29 7.36 5.31
N GLU A 2 26.27 7.78 4.55
CA GLU A 2 26.08 8.03 3.12
C GLU A 2 25.90 6.69 2.41
N ALA A 3 24.78 6.53 1.70
CA ALA A 3 24.45 5.27 1.03
C ALA A 3 25.32 5.00 -0.21
N GLY A 4 26.16 5.96 -0.64
CA GLY A 4 26.97 5.86 -1.86
C GLY A 4 26.10 5.65 -3.13
N ALA A 5 24.85 6.11 -3.10
CA ALA A 5 23.89 5.95 -4.17
C ALA A 5 23.53 7.29 -4.80
N VAL A 6 23.25 7.27 -6.10
CA VAL A 6 22.70 8.41 -6.85
C VAL A 6 21.22 8.13 -7.09
N SER A 7 20.35 9.11 -6.87
CA SER A 7 18.94 9.06 -7.24
C SER A 7 18.64 10.02 -8.38
N ILE A 8 17.81 9.57 -9.31
CA ILE A 8 17.31 10.38 -10.44
C ILE A 8 15.80 10.40 -10.30
N VAL A 9 15.22 11.60 -10.26
CA VAL A 9 13.78 11.80 -10.15
C VAL A 9 13.24 12.17 -11.52
N VAL A 10 12.24 11.42 -11.98
CA VAL A 10 11.61 11.62 -13.28
C VAL A 10 10.09 11.52 -13.15
N LYS A 11 9.37 12.10 -14.08
CA LYS A 11 7.93 11.87 -14.20
C LYS A 11 7.66 10.46 -14.73
N ASP A 12 6.49 9.92 -14.41
CA ASP A 12 6.09 8.58 -14.84
C ASP A 12 6.08 8.40 -16.38
N ASN A 13 5.78 9.47 -17.12
CA ASN A 13 5.81 9.46 -18.59
C ASN A 13 7.22 9.59 -19.19
N GLU A 14 8.21 9.95 -18.40
CA GLU A 14 9.61 10.09 -18.83
C GLU A 14 10.44 8.86 -18.48
N LEU A 15 9.92 7.95 -17.63
CA LEU A 15 10.66 6.81 -17.09
C LEU A 15 11.27 5.94 -18.18
N LYS A 16 10.49 5.53 -19.18
CA LYS A 16 10.96 4.65 -20.26
C LYS A 16 12.15 5.25 -20.99
N ASN A 17 12.01 6.50 -21.45
CA ASN A 17 13.09 7.20 -22.13
C ASN A 17 14.33 7.40 -21.24
N THR A 18 14.12 7.67 -19.95
CA THR A 18 15.23 7.80 -18.99
C THR A 18 15.96 6.47 -18.82
N LEU A 19 15.27 5.36 -18.68
CA LEU A 19 15.89 4.03 -18.54
C LEU A 19 16.70 3.63 -19.78
N GLU A 20 16.27 4.04 -20.96
CA GLU A 20 16.98 3.79 -22.23
C GLU A 20 18.24 4.65 -22.37
N ASN A 21 18.28 5.85 -21.77
CA ASN A 21 19.36 6.84 -22.00
C ASN A 21 20.28 7.06 -20.79
N ILE A 22 20.01 6.47 -19.63
CA ILE A 22 20.80 6.71 -18.41
C ILE A 22 22.23 6.13 -18.45
N GLY A 23 22.55 5.34 -19.46
CA GLY A 23 23.87 4.75 -19.67
C GLY A 23 24.25 3.62 -18.70
N LYS A 24 23.67 3.57 -17.51
CA LYS A 24 23.86 2.51 -16.51
C LYS A 24 22.53 2.08 -15.92
N LYS A 25 22.26 0.79 -15.95
CA LYS A 25 21.04 0.21 -15.41
C LYS A 25 20.87 0.52 -13.92
N PRO A 26 19.74 1.11 -13.49
CA PRO A 26 19.47 1.34 -12.09
C PRO A 26 19.25 0.01 -11.35
N LYS A 27 19.60 -0.03 -10.08
CA LYS A 27 19.34 -1.20 -9.22
C LYS A 27 17.89 -1.31 -8.81
N LEU A 28 17.20 -0.16 -8.65
CA LEU A 28 15.86 -0.10 -8.11
C LEU A 28 15.10 1.09 -8.71
N VAL A 29 13.87 0.86 -9.09
CA VAL A 29 12.86 1.89 -9.40
C VAL A 29 11.91 1.98 -8.22
N ILE A 30 11.65 3.21 -7.74
CA ILE A 30 10.70 3.49 -6.66
C ILE A 30 9.62 4.38 -7.24
N THR A 31 8.36 4.00 -7.04
CA THR A 31 7.23 4.74 -7.60
C THR A 31 6.19 5.11 -6.55
N ASP A 32 5.34 6.07 -6.89
CA ASP A 32 4.07 6.29 -6.20
C ASP A 32 3.07 5.17 -6.54
N SER A 33 2.20 4.87 -5.60
CA SER A 33 1.23 3.78 -5.75
C SER A 33 0.20 4.02 -6.86
N GLN A 34 -0.09 5.28 -7.20
CA GLN A 34 -1.02 5.61 -8.28
C GLN A 34 -0.41 5.35 -9.66
N ALA A 35 0.90 5.50 -9.79
CA ALA A 35 1.63 5.30 -11.04
C ALA A 35 2.01 3.82 -11.28
N PHE A 36 1.73 2.90 -10.34
CA PHE A 36 2.16 1.50 -10.40
C PHE A 36 1.83 0.82 -11.74
N GLY A 37 0.61 0.97 -12.23
CA GLY A 37 0.17 0.29 -13.44
C GLY A 37 1.01 0.66 -14.67
N LYS A 38 1.42 1.91 -14.80
CA LYS A 38 2.27 2.41 -15.89
C LYS A 38 3.74 2.09 -15.63
N VAL A 39 4.24 2.46 -14.47
CA VAL A 39 5.66 2.26 -14.10
C VAL A 39 6.06 0.79 -14.15
N SER A 40 5.16 -0.11 -13.73
CA SER A 40 5.41 -1.55 -13.80
C SER A 40 5.57 -2.05 -15.24
N LYS A 41 4.83 -1.49 -16.20
CA LYS A 41 4.95 -1.84 -17.63
C LYS A 41 6.22 -1.26 -18.26
N ASP A 42 6.57 -0.04 -17.87
CA ASP A 42 7.73 0.68 -18.42
C ASP A 42 9.06 0.25 -17.81
N THR A 43 9.04 -0.46 -16.65
CA THR A 43 10.23 -0.95 -15.98
C THR A 43 10.54 -2.39 -16.42
N PRO A 44 11.70 -2.69 -17.02
CA PRO A 44 12.13 -4.04 -17.37
C PRO A 44 12.09 -5.00 -16.15
N GLU A 45 11.81 -6.29 -16.40
CA GLU A 45 11.66 -7.31 -15.34
C GLU A 45 12.94 -7.55 -14.52
N ASP A 46 14.08 -7.29 -15.10
CA ASP A 46 15.39 -7.43 -14.49
C ASP A 46 15.84 -6.20 -13.66
N ILE A 47 14.98 -5.17 -13.55
CA ILE A 47 15.13 -4.04 -12.64
C ILE A 47 14.17 -4.22 -11.49
N LEU A 48 14.67 -4.14 -10.26
CA LEU A 48 13.83 -4.18 -9.06
C LEU A 48 12.87 -2.98 -9.04
N LEU A 49 11.63 -3.24 -8.65
CA LEU A 49 10.58 -2.22 -8.54
C LEU A 49 9.95 -2.29 -7.16
N THR A 50 9.73 -1.15 -6.54
CA THR A 50 8.96 -1.04 -5.29
C THR A 50 8.24 0.31 -5.22
N SER A 51 7.52 0.56 -4.12
CA SER A 51 6.84 1.83 -3.91
C SER A 51 7.21 2.50 -2.60
N PHE A 52 6.96 3.81 -2.53
CA PHE A 52 7.09 4.55 -1.29
C PHE A 52 6.22 3.97 -0.16
N SER A 53 5.01 3.49 -0.46
CA SER A 53 4.12 2.89 0.55
C SER A 53 4.71 1.62 1.17
N ILE A 54 5.39 0.78 0.38
CA ILE A 54 6.09 -0.41 0.87
C ILE A 54 7.31 0.00 1.70
N LEU A 55 8.08 0.98 1.24
CA LEU A 55 9.23 1.50 1.97
C LEU A 55 8.83 2.15 3.30
N PHE A 56 7.74 2.92 3.35
CA PHE A 56 7.22 3.47 4.60
C PHE A 56 6.73 2.40 5.56
N ALA A 57 6.06 1.36 5.06
CA ALA A 57 5.64 0.23 5.89
C ALA A 57 6.85 -0.46 6.54
N ARG A 58 7.94 -0.64 5.78
CA ARG A 58 9.19 -1.17 6.33
C ARG A 58 9.86 -0.23 7.34
N TYR A 59 9.87 1.06 7.07
CA TYR A 59 10.60 2.04 7.87
C TYR A 59 9.86 2.46 9.15
N LYS A 60 8.55 2.71 9.06
CA LYS A 60 7.74 3.25 10.15
C LYS A 60 6.79 2.24 10.79
N GLY A 61 6.41 1.22 10.06
CA GLY A 61 5.46 0.21 10.49
C GLY A 61 6.09 -1.18 10.55
N GLU A 62 5.26 -2.16 10.30
CA GLU A 62 5.63 -3.57 10.23
C GLU A 62 5.21 -4.11 8.87
N LEU A 63 6.17 -4.24 7.98
CA LEU A 63 5.93 -4.62 6.60
C LEU A 63 5.22 -5.98 6.52
N GLU A 64 5.67 -6.95 7.29
CA GLU A 64 5.15 -8.31 7.32
C GLU A 64 3.68 -8.34 7.74
N THR A 65 3.33 -7.62 8.80
CA THR A 65 1.95 -7.50 9.30
C THR A 65 1.04 -6.88 8.24
N MET A 66 1.50 -5.82 7.57
CA MET A 66 0.70 -5.17 6.53
C MET A 66 0.53 -6.03 5.28
N ILE A 67 1.52 -6.87 4.94
CA ILE A 67 1.40 -7.84 3.84
C ILE A 67 0.40 -8.94 4.21
N ALA A 68 0.48 -9.46 5.43
CA ALA A 68 -0.51 -10.44 5.91
C ALA A 68 -1.93 -9.87 5.86
N GLY A 69 -2.11 -8.58 6.16
CA GLY A 69 -3.40 -7.90 6.05
C GLY A 69 -3.99 -7.87 4.63
N VAL A 70 -3.16 -7.93 3.60
CA VAL A 70 -3.63 -8.04 2.20
C VAL A 70 -4.40 -9.34 1.96
N ALA A 71 -4.16 -10.38 2.74
CA ALA A 71 -4.89 -11.64 2.64
C ALA A 71 -6.42 -11.46 2.79
N ALA A 72 -6.86 -10.42 3.53
CA ALA A 72 -8.27 -10.04 3.61
C ALA A 72 -8.90 -9.64 2.26
N LEU A 73 -8.11 -9.42 1.22
CA LEU A 73 -8.56 -9.12 -0.15
C LEU A 73 -8.47 -10.32 -1.09
N LYS A 74 -7.99 -11.48 -0.64
CA LYS A 74 -7.83 -12.68 -1.50
C LYS A 74 -9.20 -13.18 -1.98
N LYS A 75 -9.41 -13.28 -3.29
CA LYS A 75 -10.67 -13.70 -3.92
C LYS A 75 -11.17 -15.10 -3.50
N ASN A 76 -10.25 -16.00 -3.19
CA ASN A 76 -10.57 -17.42 -2.97
C ASN A 76 -10.94 -17.77 -1.51
N GLN A 77 -10.92 -16.82 -0.58
CA GLN A 77 -11.10 -17.07 0.86
C GLN A 77 -12.29 -16.35 1.50
N LYS A 78 -13.31 -15.93 0.75
CA LYS A 78 -14.52 -15.26 1.27
C LYS A 78 -14.21 -14.07 2.19
N THR A 79 -13.28 -13.22 1.80
CA THR A 79 -12.66 -12.27 2.70
C THR A 79 -13.48 -11.03 2.95
N LEU A 80 -14.04 -10.39 1.92
CA LEU A 80 -15.01 -9.31 2.08
C LEU A 80 -16.34 -9.68 1.42
N LYS A 81 -17.44 -9.41 2.14
CA LYS A 81 -18.80 -9.63 1.71
C LYS A 81 -19.58 -8.32 1.72
N ASP A 82 -20.79 -8.36 1.18
CA ASP A 82 -21.74 -7.26 1.27
C ASP A 82 -22.03 -6.94 2.74
N GLY A 83 -21.95 -5.65 3.10
CA GLY A 83 -22.16 -5.17 4.45
C GLY A 83 -20.98 -5.35 5.42
N ASP A 84 -19.87 -5.99 5.01
CA ASP A 84 -18.66 -6.00 5.85
C ASP A 84 -18.08 -4.59 5.99
N HIS A 85 -17.64 -4.21 7.19
CA HIS A 85 -17.10 -2.89 7.46
C HIS A 85 -15.59 -2.84 7.19
N VAL A 86 -15.15 -1.83 6.43
CA VAL A 86 -13.74 -1.54 6.13
C VAL A 86 -13.40 -0.15 6.66
N LEU A 87 -12.38 -0.05 7.50
CA LEU A 87 -11.88 1.22 8.00
C LEU A 87 -10.76 1.73 7.08
N ILE A 88 -10.93 2.95 6.56
CA ILE A 88 -9.90 3.67 5.80
C ILE A 88 -9.37 4.81 6.63
N CYS A 89 -8.07 4.76 7.01
CA CYS A 89 -7.42 5.70 7.89
C CYS A 89 -6.44 6.59 7.13
N GLU A 90 -6.61 7.90 7.23
CA GLU A 90 -5.64 8.89 6.75
C GLU A 90 -4.89 9.49 7.93
N GLY A 91 -3.56 9.52 7.84
CA GLY A 91 -2.69 10.08 8.90
C GLY A 91 -2.53 11.60 8.87
N CYS A 92 -3.26 12.30 8.01
CA CYS A 92 -3.18 13.75 7.86
C CYS A 92 -4.57 14.34 7.58
N THR A 93 -4.69 15.66 7.78
CA THR A 93 -5.91 16.43 7.56
C THR A 93 -5.79 17.33 6.32
N HIS A 94 -5.07 16.88 5.29
CA HIS A 94 -4.90 17.67 4.07
C HIS A 94 -6.23 17.84 3.32
N HIS A 95 -6.33 18.91 2.55
CA HIS A 95 -7.51 19.18 1.75
C HIS A 95 -7.72 18.07 0.69
N ARG A 96 -8.86 17.40 0.76
CA ARG A 96 -9.23 16.35 -0.20
C ARG A 96 -9.70 16.98 -1.51
N GLN A 97 -9.14 16.53 -2.61
CA GLN A 97 -9.57 16.93 -3.96
C GLN A 97 -10.65 15.98 -4.48
N CYS A 98 -11.40 16.45 -5.49
CA CYS A 98 -12.33 15.59 -6.22
C CYS A 98 -11.59 14.36 -6.79
N GLY A 99 -12.12 13.17 -6.53
CA GLY A 99 -11.47 11.92 -6.94
C GLY A 99 -10.29 11.50 -6.04
N ASP A 100 -10.33 11.88 -4.77
CA ASP A 100 -9.38 11.46 -3.75
C ASP A 100 -9.18 9.93 -3.71
N ILE A 101 -7.93 9.52 -3.39
CA ILE A 101 -7.57 8.08 -3.39
C ILE A 101 -8.34 7.35 -2.30
N GLY A 102 -8.31 7.87 -1.08
CA GLY A 102 -8.82 7.18 0.10
C GLY A 102 -10.34 7.07 0.09
N THR A 103 -11.03 8.15 -0.24
CA THR A 103 -12.48 8.22 -0.09
C THR A 103 -13.28 7.86 -1.34
N VAL A 104 -12.65 7.89 -2.53
CA VAL A 104 -13.34 7.64 -3.80
C VAL A 104 -12.72 6.47 -4.56
N LYS A 105 -11.44 6.55 -4.91
CA LYS A 105 -10.83 5.56 -5.82
C LYS A 105 -10.68 4.20 -5.16
N LEU A 106 -10.16 4.16 -3.94
CA LEU A 106 -9.87 2.91 -3.23
C LEU A 106 -11.13 2.10 -2.92
N PRO A 107 -12.23 2.69 -2.39
CA PRO A 107 -13.51 2.00 -2.26
C PRO A 107 -14.01 1.38 -3.57
N ASN A 108 -13.95 2.15 -4.67
CA ASN A 108 -14.40 1.67 -5.97
C ASN A 108 -13.54 0.51 -6.49
N TRP A 109 -12.22 0.57 -6.34
CA TRP A 109 -11.33 -0.52 -6.73
C TRP A 109 -11.56 -1.77 -5.89
N ILE A 110 -11.78 -1.63 -4.59
CA ILE A 110 -12.07 -2.78 -3.70
C ILE A 110 -13.39 -3.44 -4.13
N ARG A 111 -14.47 -2.69 -4.34
CA ARG A 111 -15.74 -3.23 -4.82
C ARG A 111 -15.58 -3.96 -6.15
N GLN A 112 -14.91 -3.33 -7.12
CA GLN A 112 -14.67 -3.94 -8.42
C GLN A 112 -13.82 -5.21 -8.34
N PHE A 113 -12.85 -5.25 -7.44
CA PHE A 113 -11.96 -6.39 -7.27
C PHE A 113 -12.60 -7.55 -6.53
N THR A 114 -13.26 -7.27 -5.40
CA THR A 114 -13.89 -8.29 -4.54
C THR A 114 -15.24 -8.77 -5.07
N LYS A 115 -15.90 -7.95 -5.90
CA LYS A 115 -17.30 -8.14 -6.34
C LYS A 115 -18.28 -8.16 -5.16
N ALA A 116 -17.98 -7.43 -4.11
CA ALA A 116 -18.79 -7.22 -2.92
C ALA A 116 -19.03 -5.73 -2.69
N GLU A 117 -20.06 -5.42 -1.91
CA GLU A 117 -20.43 -4.06 -1.50
C GLU A 117 -20.15 -3.85 0.01
N PRO A 118 -18.89 -3.75 0.42
CA PRO A 118 -18.54 -3.42 1.80
C PRO A 118 -18.90 -1.98 2.13
N GLU A 119 -19.12 -1.72 3.41
CA GLU A 119 -19.32 -0.40 3.97
C GLU A 119 -17.97 0.21 4.39
N PHE A 120 -17.75 1.49 4.07
CA PHE A 120 -16.49 2.16 4.37
C PHE A 120 -16.68 3.24 5.42
N THR A 121 -15.87 3.16 6.48
CA THR A 121 -15.71 4.21 7.48
C THR A 121 -14.38 4.92 7.25
N PHE A 122 -14.37 6.25 7.41
CA PHE A 122 -13.19 7.06 7.13
C PHE A 122 -12.79 7.83 8.38
N THR A 123 -11.49 7.79 8.73
CA THR A 123 -10.89 8.63 9.77
C THR A 123 -9.72 9.43 9.22
N SER A 124 -9.41 10.56 9.83
CA SER A 124 -8.30 11.42 9.40
C SER A 124 -7.54 12.03 10.58
N GLY A 125 -6.27 12.36 10.33
CA GLY A 125 -5.38 12.95 11.34
C GLY A 125 -5.13 12.02 12.51
N THR A 126 -5.48 12.46 13.71
CA THR A 126 -5.30 11.71 14.97
C THR A 126 -6.47 10.80 15.33
N GLU A 127 -7.57 10.87 14.58
CA GLU A 127 -8.71 10.00 14.82
C GLU A 127 -8.35 8.54 14.51
N PHE A 128 -8.49 7.69 15.50
CA PHE A 128 -8.36 6.25 15.36
C PHE A 128 -9.28 5.58 16.39
N PRO A 129 -10.24 4.73 15.99
CA PRO A 129 -11.19 4.13 16.92
C PRO A 129 -10.52 3.21 17.93
N ASP A 130 -11.01 3.22 19.19
CA ASP A 130 -10.55 2.29 20.23
C ASP A 130 -11.06 0.86 19.99
N ASP A 131 -12.32 0.72 19.54
CA ASP A 131 -12.90 -0.57 19.16
C ASP A 131 -12.82 -0.78 17.64
N LEU A 132 -11.99 -1.72 17.26
CA LEU A 132 -11.76 -2.10 15.87
C LEU A 132 -12.47 -3.41 15.48
N THR A 133 -13.09 -4.10 16.43
CA THR A 133 -13.63 -5.46 16.23
C THR A 133 -14.75 -5.53 15.21
N GLN A 134 -15.45 -4.42 14.94
CA GLN A 134 -16.45 -4.31 13.90
C GLN A 134 -15.89 -4.34 12.47
N TYR A 135 -14.60 -4.06 12.30
CA TYR A 135 -13.98 -3.97 10.97
C TYR A 135 -13.38 -5.30 10.52
N LYS A 136 -13.60 -5.65 9.27
CA LYS A 136 -12.99 -6.83 8.62
C LYS A 136 -11.62 -6.54 8.04
N LEU A 137 -11.32 -5.26 7.80
CA LEU A 137 -10.05 -4.81 7.27
C LEU A 137 -9.83 -3.33 7.63
N ILE A 138 -8.60 -3.01 7.99
CA ILE A 138 -8.13 -1.63 8.14
C ILE A 138 -7.14 -1.32 7.02
N ILE A 139 -7.37 -0.23 6.29
CA ILE A 139 -6.48 0.22 5.23
C ILE A 139 -5.96 1.61 5.60
N HIS A 140 -4.71 1.69 6.02
CA HIS A 140 -4.08 2.94 6.40
C HIS A 140 -3.43 3.63 5.20
N CYS A 141 -3.39 4.96 5.14
CA CYS A 141 -2.56 5.66 4.16
C CYS A 141 -1.07 5.35 4.40
N GLY A 142 -0.18 5.84 3.53
CA GLY A 142 1.27 5.61 3.67
C GLY A 142 1.89 6.18 4.96
N GLY A 143 1.13 6.95 5.75
CA GLY A 143 1.56 7.47 7.03
C GLY A 143 2.73 8.45 6.95
N CYS A 144 2.89 9.18 5.84
CA CYS A 144 4.03 10.09 5.62
C CYS A 144 4.13 11.19 6.71
N MET A 145 3.00 11.66 7.22
CA MET A 145 2.92 12.70 8.26
C MET A 145 2.88 12.13 9.69
N LEU A 146 2.64 10.84 9.87
CA LEU A 146 2.69 10.19 11.18
C LEU A 146 4.12 9.78 11.52
N ASN A 147 4.48 9.87 12.79
CA ASN A 147 5.74 9.31 13.26
C ASN A 147 5.66 7.77 13.36
N ALA A 148 6.82 7.12 13.48
CA ALA A 148 6.88 5.65 13.54
C ALA A 148 6.20 5.08 14.79
N LYS A 149 6.19 5.82 15.91
CA LYS A 149 5.55 5.37 17.16
C LYS A 149 4.04 5.29 17.00
N GLU A 150 3.44 6.30 16.38
CA GLU A 150 1.99 6.34 16.12
C GLU A 150 1.57 5.24 15.13
N MET A 151 2.33 5.04 14.06
CA MET A 151 2.05 3.96 13.10
C MET A 151 2.09 2.59 13.77
N LYS A 152 3.14 2.32 14.57
CA LYS A 152 3.26 1.05 15.33
C LYS A 152 2.13 0.87 16.34
N TYR A 153 1.71 1.96 17.00
CA TYR A 153 0.58 1.92 17.92
C TYR A 153 -0.71 1.49 17.21
N ARG A 154 -1.06 2.11 16.08
CA ARG A 154 -2.26 1.76 15.30
C ARG A 154 -2.24 0.32 14.79
N ILE A 155 -1.08 -0.10 14.27
CA ILE A 155 -0.89 -1.50 13.82
C ILE A 155 -1.05 -2.46 15.01
N LYS A 156 -0.44 -2.13 16.17
CA LYS A 156 -0.58 -2.94 17.38
C LYS A 156 -2.02 -3.04 17.85
N CYS A 157 -2.77 -1.93 17.88
CA CYS A 157 -4.20 -1.95 18.24
C CYS A 157 -5.01 -2.88 17.32
N ALA A 158 -4.73 -2.87 16.02
CA ALA A 158 -5.37 -3.77 15.07
C ALA A 158 -5.00 -5.24 15.34
N CYS A 159 -3.73 -5.54 15.56
CA CYS A 159 -3.25 -6.90 15.87
C CYS A 159 -3.82 -7.43 17.20
N ASP A 160 -3.83 -6.62 18.26
CA ASP A 160 -4.35 -7.00 19.58
C ASP A 160 -5.86 -7.37 19.51
N GLN A 161 -6.58 -6.79 18.55
CA GLN A 161 -8.00 -7.06 18.31
C GLN A 161 -8.24 -8.07 17.16
N ASN A 162 -7.19 -8.68 16.62
CA ASN A 162 -7.25 -9.63 15.50
C ASN A 162 -7.90 -9.06 14.23
N VAL A 163 -7.74 -7.76 13.96
CA VAL A 163 -8.24 -7.12 12.76
C VAL A 163 -7.11 -6.96 11.74
N PRO A 164 -7.25 -7.50 10.52
CA PRO A 164 -6.25 -7.35 9.47
C PRO A 164 -5.99 -5.89 9.16
N VAL A 165 -4.72 -5.51 9.02
CA VAL A 165 -4.31 -4.13 8.66
C VAL A 165 -3.33 -4.14 7.50
N THR A 166 -3.56 -3.25 6.54
CA THR A 166 -2.67 -3.02 5.39
C THR A 166 -2.60 -1.53 5.05
N ASN A 167 -1.97 -1.16 3.93
CA ASN A 167 -1.95 0.23 3.49
C ASN A 167 -2.46 0.43 2.06
N TYR A 168 -2.70 1.69 1.68
CA TYR A 168 -3.19 2.08 0.35
C TYR A 168 -2.33 1.47 -0.76
N GLY A 169 -1.02 1.63 -0.68
CA GLY A 169 -0.14 1.19 -1.75
C GLY A 169 -0.09 -0.32 -1.92
N MET A 170 -0.12 -1.08 -0.84
CA MET A 170 -0.17 -2.54 -0.92
C MET A 170 -1.52 -3.02 -1.45
N THR A 171 -2.62 -2.40 -1.02
CA THR A 171 -3.96 -2.66 -1.55
C THR A 171 -4.02 -2.40 -3.05
N ILE A 172 -3.55 -1.25 -3.50
CA ILE A 172 -3.51 -0.86 -4.92
C ILE A 172 -2.62 -1.82 -5.71
N ALA A 173 -1.41 -2.11 -5.21
CA ALA A 173 -0.48 -3.02 -5.87
C ALA A 173 -1.05 -4.43 -6.00
N TYR A 174 -1.78 -4.91 -4.99
CA TYR A 174 -2.43 -6.21 -5.00
C TYR A 174 -3.58 -6.28 -6.02
N ILE A 175 -4.46 -5.29 -6.00
CA ILE A 175 -5.58 -5.17 -6.95
C ILE A 175 -5.08 -5.15 -8.41
N HIS A 176 -3.97 -4.47 -8.66
CA HIS A 176 -3.37 -4.38 -9.98
C HIS A 176 -2.42 -5.55 -10.34
N GLY A 177 -2.25 -6.53 -9.44
CA GLY A 177 -1.41 -7.71 -9.70
C GLY A 177 0.10 -7.43 -9.73
N VAL A 178 0.56 -6.31 -9.14
CA VAL A 178 1.98 -5.91 -9.14
C VAL A 178 2.64 -6.02 -7.77
N LEU A 179 1.90 -6.44 -6.73
CA LEU A 179 2.42 -6.50 -5.36
C LEU A 179 3.60 -7.47 -5.23
N GLU A 180 3.49 -8.68 -5.79
CA GLU A 180 4.55 -9.68 -5.73
C GLU A 180 5.86 -9.15 -6.34
N ARG A 181 5.78 -8.53 -7.54
CA ARG A 181 6.92 -7.88 -8.17
C ARG A 181 7.52 -6.78 -7.29
N SER A 182 6.67 -5.99 -6.65
CA SER A 182 7.08 -4.87 -5.81
C SER A 182 7.72 -5.31 -4.49
N LEU A 183 7.55 -6.56 -4.09
CA LEU A 183 8.15 -7.17 -2.91
C LEU A 183 9.44 -7.94 -3.21
N LYS A 184 9.86 -8.09 -4.47
CA LYS A 184 11.15 -8.74 -4.82
C LYS A 184 12.35 -8.17 -4.04
N PRO A 185 12.43 -6.85 -3.73
CA PRO A 185 13.47 -6.32 -2.85
C PRO A 185 13.43 -6.82 -1.40
N PHE A 186 12.32 -7.46 -0.97
CA PHE A 186 12.05 -7.92 0.40
C PHE A 186 11.59 -9.38 0.40
N PRO A 187 12.48 -10.35 0.11
CA PRO A 187 12.08 -11.75 -0.14
C PRO A 187 11.41 -12.43 1.07
N GLN A 188 11.80 -12.08 2.30
CA GLN A 188 11.16 -12.62 3.50
C GLN A 188 9.69 -12.18 3.60
N ALA A 189 9.42 -10.91 3.32
CA ALA A 189 8.08 -10.36 3.31
C ALA A 189 7.25 -10.88 2.12
N ALA A 190 7.87 -11.07 0.95
CA ALA A 190 7.21 -11.64 -0.23
C ALA A 190 6.69 -13.06 0.02
N ALA A 191 7.39 -13.87 0.79
CA ALA A 191 6.98 -15.24 1.13
C ALA A 191 5.60 -15.29 1.85
N LEU A 192 5.23 -14.24 2.58
CA LEU A 192 3.95 -14.16 3.29
C LEU A 192 2.74 -13.99 2.35
N LEU A 193 2.93 -13.62 1.09
CA LEU A 193 1.82 -13.55 0.14
C LEU A 193 1.26 -14.94 -0.21
N HIS A 194 2.04 -15.99 -0.02
CA HIS A 194 1.71 -17.36 -0.42
C HIS A 194 1.41 -18.28 0.77
N SER A 195 1.58 -17.76 2.00
CA SER A 195 1.19 -18.43 3.25
C SER A 195 -0.32 -18.16 3.59
#